data_18e433d4280124b03a464eae628d55f7
#
_entry.id   18e433d4280124b03a464eae628d55f7
#
_cell.length_a   1.000
_cell.length_b   1.000
_cell.length_c   1.000
_cell.angle_alpha   90.00
_cell.angle_beta   90.00
_cell.angle_gamma   90.00
#
_symmetry.space_group_name_H-M   'P 1'
#
loop_
_entity.id
_entity.type
_entity.pdbx_description
1 polymer ?
#
loop_
_entity_poly.entity_id
_entity_poly.type
_entity_poly.pdbx_seq_one_letter_code
_entity_poly.pdbx_strand_id
1 'polypeptide(L)'
;MRVSGSNAFLKNSLFLKNRCGASYGGGAVCAYGDSELRVENCSFVENEGAAGGAIGVNATAKNPSPRVYIANSTFANNIADDRGGAIYMQTATTVDVFSPVIVNCTFVGNLGSNGGALCVWSRSATTMKPTFVNNLFAENYSNTWMDDESRFDIVAFYMAGQVDANNQPLPQTVLPVCKNNLYVAASDGFFADGSNKAVNFDSDVIFAATEQNPWDGGDVSYNHQTSV
;
A
#
# COMPACT_ATOMS: atom_id res chain seq x y z
N MET A 1 9.23 -2.61 -14.02
CA MET A 1 9.94 -1.33 -14.35
C MET A 1 10.76 -0.88 -13.15
N ARG A 2 11.96 -0.36 -13.35
CA ARG A 2 12.79 0.23 -12.28
C ARG A 2 13.07 1.69 -12.58
N VAL A 3 12.86 2.54 -11.59
CA VAL A 3 13.14 3.99 -11.63
C VAL A 3 14.19 4.28 -10.57
N SER A 4 15.30 4.92 -10.95
CA SER A 4 16.39 5.24 -10.02
C SER A 4 17.09 6.52 -10.47
N GLY A 5 17.12 7.54 -9.60
CA GLY A 5 17.68 8.85 -9.92
C GLY A 5 17.01 9.54 -11.10
N SER A 6 15.71 9.27 -11.31
CA SER A 6 14.98 9.71 -12.51
C SER A 6 13.51 9.92 -12.19
N ASN A 7 12.80 10.63 -13.05
CA ASN A 7 11.37 10.86 -12.91
C ASN A 7 10.60 9.87 -13.79
N ALA A 8 9.55 9.29 -13.24
CA ALA A 8 8.60 8.45 -13.96
C ALA A 8 7.19 8.98 -13.83
N PHE A 9 6.54 9.19 -14.96
CA PHE A 9 5.15 9.61 -15.05
C PHE A 9 4.37 8.52 -15.77
N LEU A 10 3.55 7.79 -15.00
CA LEU A 10 2.73 6.70 -15.49
C LEU A 10 1.29 7.19 -15.58
N LYS A 11 0.71 7.10 -16.76
CA LYS A 11 -0.67 7.55 -17.00
C LYS A 11 -1.43 6.56 -17.86
N ASN A 12 -2.72 6.41 -17.55
CA ASN A 12 -3.69 5.69 -18.36
C ASN A 12 -3.18 4.30 -18.79
N SER A 13 -2.52 3.59 -17.86
CA SER A 13 -1.80 2.37 -18.17
C SER A 13 -2.26 1.20 -17.31
N LEU A 14 -2.24 0.02 -17.90
CA LEU A 14 -2.49 -1.25 -17.21
C LEU A 14 -1.16 -1.97 -16.94
N PHE A 15 -0.95 -2.33 -15.69
CA PHE A 15 0.15 -3.18 -15.23
C PHE A 15 -0.46 -4.50 -14.76
N LEU A 16 -0.39 -5.52 -15.59
CA LEU A 16 -1.06 -6.79 -15.36
C LEU A 16 -0.04 -7.92 -15.22
N LYS A 17 -0.15 -8.69 -14.13
CA LYS A 17 0.62 -9.93 -13.92
C LYS A 17 2.14 -9.77 -14.02
N ASN A 18 2.65 -8.60 -13.64
CA ASN A 18 4.10 -8.41 -13.57
C ASN A 18 4.65 -9.06 -12.31
N ARG A 19 5.82 -9.65 -12.39
CA ARG A 19 6.47 -10.34 -11.29
C ARG A 19 7.88 -9.85 -11.07
N CYS A 20 8.24 -9.61 -9.80
CA CYS A 20 9.59 -9.27 -9.40
C CYS A 20 9.97 -9.94 -8.09
N GLY A 21 10.95 -10.83 -8.11
CA GLY A 21 11.46 -11.52 -6.93
C GLY A 21 12.60 -10.78 -6.21
N ALA A 22 12.94 -9.54 -6.60
CA ALA A 22 13.98 -8.78 -5.93
C ALA A 22 13.52 -8.28 -4.55
N SER A 23 14.33 -8.46 -3.53
CA SER A 23 14.08 -7.93 -2.19
C SER A 23 13.70 -6.45 -2.26
N TYR A 24 12.64 -6.06 -1.58
CA TYR A 24 12.07 -4.71 -1.59
C TYR A 24 11.61 -4.20 -2.96
N GLY A 25 11.42 -5.08 -3.92
CA GLY A 25 10.93 -4.75 -5.26
C GLY A 25 9.42 -4.87 -5.38
N GLY A 26 8.78 -3.87 -6.01
CA GLY A 26 7.39 -3.96 -6.45
C GLY A 26 7.27 -4.83 -7.70
N GLY A 27 6.22 -5.63 -7.80
CA GLY A 27 6.00 -6.53 -8.92
C GLY A 27 6.01 -5.82 -10.27
N ALA A 28 5.34 -4.68 -10.37
CA ALA A 28 5.28 -3.89 -11.60
C ALA A 28 6.30 -2.75 -11.61
N VAL A 29 6.40 -1.98 -10.52
CA VAL A 29 7.23 -0.76 -10.47
C VAL A 29 8.06 -0.72 -9.19
N CYS A 30 9.34 -0.41 -9.34
CA CYS A 30 10.25 -0.13 -8.23
C CYS A 30 10.83 1.27 -8.39
N ALA A 31 10.70 2.11 -7.37
CA ALA A 31 11.31 3.44 -7.33
C ALA A 31 12.37 3.49 -6.23
N TYR A 32 13.56 3.98 -6.57
CA TYR A 32 14.72 4.03 -5.68
C TYR A 32 15.33 5.42 -5.63
N GLY A 33 15.93 5.72 -4.48
CA GLY A 33 16.75 6.92 -4.31
C GLY A 33 15.92 8.19 -4.31
N ASP A 34 16.34 9.16 -5.10
CA ASP A 34 15.75 10.48 -5.26
C ASP A 34 14.74 10.58 -6.41
N SER A 35 14.18 9.45 -6.81
CA SER A 35 13.26 9.38 -7.94
C SER A 35 11.93 10.07 -7.66
N GLU A 36 11.33 10.66 -8.69
CA GLU A 36 9.92 11.03 -8.67
C GLU A 36 9.09 9.94 -9.35
N LEU A 37 8.09 9.44 -8.64
CA LEU A 37 7.09 8.52 -9.18
C LEU A 37 5.73 9.20 -9.14
N ARG A 38 5.18 9.47 -10.30
CA ARG A 38 3.82 9.96 -10.46
C ARG A 38 2.99 8.95 -11.23
N VAL A 39 1.86 8.57 -10.63
CA VAL A 39 0.94 7.56 -11.18
C VAL A 39 -0.45 8.18 -11.23
N GLU A 40 -1.05 8.21 -12.40
CA GLU A 40 -2.39 8.78 -12.60
C GLU A 40 -3.22 7.90 -13.54
N ASN A 41 -4.46 7.61 -13.14
CA ASN A 41 -5.41 6.84 -13.94
C ASN A 41 -4.85 5.48 -14.41
N CYS A 42 -4.15 4.78 -13.53
CA CYS A 42 -3.54 3.49 -13.83
C CYS A 42 -4.27 2.35 -13.12
N SER A 43 -4.14 1.15 -13.68
CA SER A 43 -4.60 -0.08 -13.05
C SER A 43 -3.43 -1.02 -12.84
N PHE A 44 -3.28 -1.50 -11.62
CA PHE A 44 -2.27 -2.48 -11.22
C PHE A 44 -3.00 -3.73 -10.75
N VAL A 45 -2.87 -4.81 -11.51
CA VAL A 45 -3.71 -5.99 -11.31
C VAL A 45 -2.87 -7.25 -11.27
N GLU A 46 -3.08 -8.06 -10.24
CA GLU A 46 -2.42 -9.37 -10.11
C GLU A 46 -0.90 -9.30 -10.27
N ASN A 47 -0.28 -8.20 -9.81
CA ASN A 47 1.18 -8.13 -9.81
C ASN A 47 1.73 -8.77 -8.54
N GLU A 48 2.91 -9.35 -8.63
CA GLU A 48 3.55 -10.08 -7.53
C GLU A 48 4.97 -9.55 -7.28
N GLY A 49 5.22 -9.14 -6.05
CA GLY A 49 6.51 -8.58 -5.64
C GLY A 49 6.97 -9.12 -4.28
N ALA A 50 8.25 -9.03 -4.01
CA ALA A 50 8.76 -9.39 -2.69
C ALA A 50 8.29 -8.39 -1.61
N ALA A 51 8.20 -7.10 -1.96
CA ALA A 51 7.63 -6.08 -1.09
C ALA A 51 6.95 -5.00 -1.95
N GLY A 52 5.64 -4.87 -1.78
CA GLY A 52 4.78 -4.14 -2.71
C GLY A 52 4.39 -5.01 -3.91
N GLY A 53 3.26 -5.68 -3.85
CA GLY A 53 2.82 -6.53 -4.96
C GLY A 53 2.81 -5.78 -6.30
N ALA A 54 2.36 -4.53 -6.31
CA ALA A 54 2.41 -3.66 -7.47
C ALA A 54 3.62 -2.70 -7.45
N ILE A 55 3.73 -1.89 -6.40
CA ILE A 55 4.72 -0.80 -6.34
C ILE A 55 5.57 -0.92 -5.08
N GLY A 56 6.89 -0.94 -5.26
CA GLY A 56 7.87 -0.82 -4.18
C GLY A 56 8.61 0.52 -4.27
N VAL A 57 8.67 1.25 -3.16
CA VAL A 57 9.41 2.51 -3.04
C VAL A 57 10.48 2.38 -1.96
N ASN A 58 11.71 2.61 -2.34
CA ASN A 58 12.84 2.62 -1.42
C ASN A 58 13.52 3.99 -1.42
N ALA A 59 13.12 4.83 -0.50
CA ALA A 59 13.64 6.16 -0.33
C ALA A 59 15.02 6.10 0.35
N THR A 60 16.10 6.11 -0.42
CA THR A 60 17.46 5.98 0.08
C THR A 60 18.28 7.26 -0.01
N ALA A 61 17.82 8.24 -0.77
CA ALA A 61 18.52 9.51 -0.92
C ALA A 61 18.21 10.46 0.23
N LYS A 62 19.22 11.15 0.69
CA LYS A 62 19.10 12.12 1.77
C LYS A 62 18.39 13.39 1.32
N ASN A 63 18.75 13.87 0.12
CA ASN A 63 18.21 15.11 -0.40
C ASN A 63 18.43 15.19 -1.92
N PRO A 64 17.39 15.42 -2.74
CA PRO A 64 15.99 15.51 -2.36
C PRO A 64 15.41 14.15 -2.00
N SER A 65 14.43 14.13 -1.12
CA SER A 65 13.63 12.93 -0.86
C SER A 65 12.86 12.51 -2.11
N PRO A 66 12.66 11.22 -2.33
CA PRO A 66 11.81 10.76 -3.41
C PRO A 66 10.42 11.35 -3.28
N ARG A 67 9.84 11.68 -4.41
CA ARG A 67 8.47 12.19 -4.47
C ARG A 67 7.56 11.12 -5.03
N VAL A 68 6.52 10.78 -4.30
CA VAL A 68 5.54 9.79 -4.71
C VAL A 68 4.16 10.45 -4.69
N TYR A 69 3.52 10.45 -5.83
CA TYR A 69 2.15 10.89 -6.00
C TYR A 69 1.38 9.86 -6.81
N ILE A 70 0.32 9.31 -6.22
CA ILE A 70 -0.52 8.29 -6.85
C ILE A 70 -1.96 8.77 -6.77
N ALA A 71 -2.63 8.87 -7.90
CA ALA A 71 -4.00 9.37 -7.97
C ALA A 71 -4.88 8.59 -8.94
N ASN A 72 -6.17 8.52 -8.62
CA ASN A 72 -7.21 8.00 -9.51
C ASN A 72 -6.86 6.61 -10.07
N SER A 73 -6.26 5.76 -9.27
CA SER A 73 -5.70 4.50 -9.72
C SER A 73 -6.27 3.32 -8.94
N THR A 74 -6.30 2.16 -9.58
CA THR A 74 -6.82 0.93 -8.98
C THR A 74 -5.70 -0.07 -8.76
N PHE A 75 -5.70 -0.67 -7.59
CA PHE A 75 -4.79 -1.73 -7.17
C PHE A 75 -5.62 -2.94 -6.77
N ALA A 76 -5.62 -3.97 -7.62
CA ALA A 76 -6.46 -5.14 -7.42
C ALA A 76 -5.64 -6.43 -7.41
N ASN A 77 -5.85 -7.26 -6.38
CA ASN A 77 -5.27 -8.60 -6.24
C ASN A 77 -3.76 -8.67 -6.41
N ASN A 78 -3.06 -7.62 -6.01
CA ASN A 78 -1.62 -7.67 -5.99
C ASN A 78 -1.15 -8.42 -4.75
N ILE A 79 -0.05 -9.15 -4.87
CA ILE A 79 0.48 -10.01 -3.83
C ILE A 79 1.91 -9.61 -3.51
N ALA A 80 2.19 -9.42 -2.22
CA ALA A 80 3.54 -9.27 -1.73
C ALA A 80 3.91 -10.42 -0.80
N ASP A 81 5.10 -10.99 -1.00
CA ASP A 81 5.59 -12.05 -0.13
C ASP A 81 5.83 -11.57 1.30
N ASP A 82 6.24 -10.30 1.47
CA ASP A 82 6.57 -9.71 2.77
C ASP A 82 5.57 -8.58 3.13
N ARG A 83 5.64 -7.41 2.51
CA ARG A 83 4.92 -6.22 3.00
C ARG A 83 4.20 -5.46 1.90
N GLY A 84 3.04 -4.88 2.27
CA GLY A 84 2.26 -4.02 1.39
C GLY A 84 1.75 -4.74 0.17
N GLY A 85 0.65 -5.47 0.29
CA GLY A 85 0.09 -6.28 -0.79
C GLY A 85 -0.01 -5.56 -2.12
N ALA A 86 -0.40 -4.28 -2.12
CA ALA A 86 -0.31 -3.44 -3.31
C ALA A 86 0.95 -2.57 -3.30
N ILE A 87 1.16 -1.79 -2.24
CA ILE A 87 2.24 -0.81 -2.22
C ILE A 87 3.07 -0.93 -0.94
N TYR A 88 4.37 -0.97 -1.12
CA TYR A 88 5.36 -0.87 -0.04
C TYR A 88 6.20 0.38 -0.19
N MET A 89 6.34 1.13 0.89
CA MET A 89 7.19 2.31 0.94
C MET A 89 8.10 2.27 2.16
N GLN A 90 9.40 2.36 1.94
CA GLN A 90 10.36 2.44 3.05
C GLN A 90 11.30 3.62 2.90
N THR A 91 11.82 4.07 4.05
CA THR A 91 12.91 5.03 4.11
C THR A 91 14.18 4.39 4.64
N ALA A 92 15.33 4.79 4.11
CA ALA A 92 16.62 4.50 4.71
C ALA A 92 16.98 5.55 5.77
N THR A 93 18.04 5.30 6.52
CA THR A 93 18.53 6.14 7.63
C THR A 93 18.95 7.56 7.25
N THR A 94 19.00 7.86 5.96
CA THR A 94 19.52 9.13 5.42
C THR A 94 18.45 10.10 4.95
N VAL A 95 17.18 9.70 4.99
CA VAL A 95 16.05 10.54 4.52
C VAL A 95 15.51 11.35 5.70
N ASP A 96 15.43 12.66 5.57
CA ASP A 96 14.92 13.52 6.64
C ASP A 96 13.39 13.50 6.71
N VAL A 97 12.71 13.68 5.59
CA VAL A 97 11.24 13.66 5.49
C VAL A 97 10.83 12.94 4.20
N PHE A 98 9.85 12.06 4.31
CA PHE A 98 9.21 11.42 3.18
C PHE A 98 7.69 11.57 3.28
N SER A 99 7.08 12.19 2.29
CA SER A 99 5.66 12.57 2.30
C SER A 99 4.94 12.09 1.03
N PRO A 100 4.72 10.79 0.88
CA PRO A 100 3.97 10.26 -0.26
C PRO A 100 2.50 10.68 -0.19
N VAL A 101 1.88 10.88 -1.34
CA VAL A 101 0.47 11.26 -1.46
C VAL A 101 -0.26 10.21 -2.30
N ILE A 102 -1.33 9.66 -1.75
CA ILE A 102 -2.20 8.69 -2.41
C ILE A 102 -3.64 9.18 -2.28
N VAL A 103 -4.25 9.50 -3.41
CA VAL A 103 -5.59 10.11 -3.43
C VAL A 103 -6.51 9.50 -4.46
N ASN A 104 -7.79 9.38 -4.14
CA ASN A 104 -8.83 8.89 -5.04
C ASN A 104 -8.47 7.50 -5.63
N CYS A 105 -7.88 6.63 -4.87
CA CYS A 105 -7.47 5.31 -5.31
C CYS A 105 -8.36 4.22 -4.72
N THR A 106 -8.43 3.10 -5.41
CA THR A 106 -9.12 1.89 -4.96
C THR A 106 -8.11 0.79 -4.73
N PHE A 107 -8.17 0.17 -3.56
CA PHE A 107 -7.37 -0.98 -3.17
C PHE A 107 -8.31 -2.13 -2.84
N VAL A 108 -8.26 -3.21 -3.61
CA VAL A 108 -9.17 -4.35 -3.45
C VAL A 108 -8.45 -5.68 -3.57
N GLY A 109 -8.70 -6.59 -2.65
CA GLY A 109 -8.20 -7.96 -2.72
C GLY A 109 -6.68 -8.10 -2.67
N ASN A 110 -5.94 -7.10 -2.22
CA ASN A 110 -4.48 -7.20 -2.16
C ASN A 110 -4.04 -7.99 -0.93
N LEU A 111 -2.94 -8.72 -1.05
CA LEU A 111 -2.41 -9.60 -0.02
C LEU A 111 -0.95 -9.29 0.29
N GLY A 112 -0.64 -9.06 1.56
CA GLY A 112 0.74 -8.92 2.06
C GLY A 112 0.88 -9.42 3.48
N SER A 113 2.08 -9.77 3.92
CA SER A 113 2.25 -10.22 5.32
C SER A 113 2.01 -9.09 6.31
N ASN A 114 2.40 -7.87 5.98
CA ASN A 114 2.16 -6.68 6.78
C ASN A 114 1.55 -5.60 5.89
N GLY A 115 0.31 -5.21 6.18
CA GLY A 115 -0.45 -4.29 5.37
C GLY A 115 -0.97 -4.92 4.08
N GLY A 116 -2.18 -5.41 4.09
CA GLY A 116 -2.80 -6.05 2.92
C GLY A 116 -2.80 -5.14 1.70
N ALA A 117 -3.19 -3.87 1.86
CA ALA A 117 -3.10 -2.88 0.80
C ALA A 117 -1.75 -2.17 0.79
N LEU A 118 -1.37 -1.57 1.91
CA LEU A 118 -0.26 -0.64 2.00
C LEU A 118 0.61 -0.94 3.21
N CYS A 119 1.92 -0.87 3.05
CA CYS A 119 2.85 -0.82 4.17
C CYS A 119 3.82 0.35 4.03
N VAL A 120 3.88 1.16 5.06
CA VAL A 120 4.81 2.29 5.15
C VAL A 120 5.79 2.01 6.28
N TRP A 121 7.05 1.95 5.97
CA TRP A 121 8.10 1.59 6.92
C TRP A 121 9.17 2.66 7.06
N SER A 122 9.27 3.25 8.24
CA SER A 122 10.43 4.06 8.60
C SER A 122 11.51 3.20 9.24
N ARG A 123 12.69 3.16 8.65
CA ARG A 123 13.86 2.44 9.19
C ARG A 123 14.69 3.25 10.16
N SER A 124 14.35 4.51 10.34
CA SER A 124 15.14 5.44 11.15
C SER A 124 14.26 6.48 11.81
N ALA A 125 14.86 7.45 12.47
CA ALA A 125 14.16 8.64 12.96
C ALA A 125 13.60 9.54 11.83
N THR A 126 13.53 9.05 10.61
CA THR A 126 12.95 9.76 9.47
C THR A 126 11.48 10.05 9.73
N THR A 127 11.10 11.29 9.58
CA THR A 127 9.69 11.66 9.65
C THR A 127 8.99 11.30 8.35
N MET A 128 8.05 10.38 8.44
CA MET A 128 7.16 10.03 7.33
C MET A 128 5.81 10.69 7.53
N LYS A 129 5.35 11.39 6.51
CA LYS A 129 4.04 12.07 6.52
C LYS A 129 3.21 11.64 5.30
N PRO A 130 2.82 10.36 5.23
CA PRO A 130 2.00 9.91 4.12
C PRO A 130 0.61 10.53 4.20
N THR A 131 0.05 10.83 3.04
CA THR A 131 -1.30 11.41 2.90
C THR A 131 -2.18 10.44 2.12
N PHE A 132 -3.27 10.03 2.73
CA PHE A 132 -4.28 9.15 2.15
C PHE A 132 -5.64 9.84 2.19
N VAL A 133 -6.14 10.26 1.04
CA VAL A 133 -7.40 11.01 0.96
C VAL A 133 -8.32 10.44 -0.10
N ASN A 134 -9.59 10.28 0.23
CA ASN A 134 -10.63 9.80 -0.67
C ASN A 134 -10.30 8.41 -1.28
N ASN A 135 -9.69 7.52 -0.54
CA ASN A 135 -9.40 6.18 -1.03
C ASN A 135 -10.47 5.18 -0.57
N LEU A 136 -10.63 4.12 -1.32
CA LEU A 136 -11.41 2.97 -0.97
C LEU A 136 -10.49 1.78 -0.71
N PHE A 137 -10.66 1.15 0.45
CA PHE A 137 -9.96 -0.07 0.83
C PHE A 137 -10.98 -1.18 1.06
N ALA A 138 -10.92 -2.23 0.26
CA ALA A 138 -11.86 -3.34 0.32
C ALA A 138 -11.10 -4.66 0.26
N GLU A 139 -11.44 -5.57 1.20
CA GLU A 139 -11.00 -6.96 1.15
C GLU A 139 -9.48 -7.13 0.95
N ASN A 140 -8.68 -6.23 1.55
CA ASN A 140 -7.26 -6.42 1.57
C ASN A 140 -6.86 -7.22 2.79
N TYR A 141 -5.99 -8.21 2.62
CA TYR A 141 -5.64 -9.17 3.64
C TYR A 141 -4.19 -9.07 4.06
N SER A 142 -3.97 -9.17 5.36
CA SER A 142 -2.65 -9.36 5.94
C SER A 142 -2.55 -10.78 6.51
N ASN A 143 -1.50 -11.51 6.13
CA ASN A 143 -1.23 -12.84 6.68
C ASN A 143 -0.06 -12.80 7.67
N THR A 144 -0.04 -11.83 8.57
CA THR A 144 0.98 -11.76 9.61
C THR A 144 1.05 -13.06 10.41
N TRP A 145 2.25 -13.45 10.78
CA TRP A 145 2.57 -14.65 11.54
C TRP A 145 2.03 -14.64 12.98
N MET A 146 1.31 -13.59 13.36
CA MET A 146 0.75 -13.42 14.69
C MET A 146 -0.77 -13.58 14.63
N ASP A 147 -1.21 -14.65 15.28
CA ASP A 147 -2.58 -14.98 15.72
C ASP A 147 -3.78 -14.33 15.00
N ASP A 148 -4.49 -15.15 14.46
CA ASP A 148 -5.86 -15.30 13.92
C ASP A 148 -6.84 -14.10 13.88
N GLU A 149 -6.64 -13.03 14.60
CA GLU A 149 -7.58 -11.91 14.65
C GLU A 149 -7.12 -10.65 13.90
N SER A 150 -5.87 -10.59 13.47
CA SER A 150 -5.30 -9.42 12.78
C SER A 150 -5.33 -9.51 11.24
N ARG A 151 -6.19 -10.33 10.69
CA ARG A 151 -6.24 -10.63 9.24
C ARG A 151 -6.55 -9.45 8.33
N PHE A 152 -6.84 -8.29 8.88
CA PHE A 152 -7.37 -7.15 8.14
C PHE A 152 -6.56 -5.87 8.24
N ASP A 153 -5.25 -5.97 8.44
CA ASP A 153 -4.39 -4.80 8.38
C ASP A 153 -4.34 -4.24 6.97
N ILE A 154 -5.27 -3.33 6.71
CA ILE A 154 -5.41 -2.68 5.41
C ILE A 154 -4.17 -1.84 5.12
N VAL A 155 -3.73 -1.09 6.13
CA VAL A 155 -2.56 -0.22 6.04
C VAL A 155 -1.71 -0.43 7.28
N ALA A 156 -0.48 -0.86 7.09
CA ALA A 156 0.46 -1.04 8.15
C ALA A 156 1.52 0.06 8.17
N PHE A 157 1.81 0.56 9.36
CA PHE A 157 2.84 1.55 9.59
C PHE A 157 3.83 1.00 10.60
N TYR A 158 5.03 0.76 10.15
CA TYR A 158 6.09 0.25 11.00
C TYR A 158 7.21 1.24 11.18
N MET A 159 7.61 1.38 12.43
CA MET A 159 8.93 1.88 12.77
C MET A 159 9.79 0.67 13.10
N ALA A 160 10.89 0.51 12.40
CA ALA A 160 11.85 -0.52 12.76
C ALA A 160 12.36 -0.21 14.16
N GLY A 161 12.00 -1.06 15.12
CA GLY A 161 12.45 -1.19 16.51
C GLY A 161 13.45 -0.17 17.03
N GLN A 162 13.13 1.10 16.94
CA GLN A 162 14.00 2.14 17.44
C GLN A 162 13.74 2.32 18.92
N VAL A 163 14.72 1.98 19.66
CA VAL A 163 14.77 2.27 21.06
C VAL A 163 15.88 3.29 21.31
N ASP A 164 15.73 4.11 22.30
CA ASP A 164 16.79 4.99 22.80
C ASP A 164 17.90 4.17 23.51
N ALA A 165 18.90 4.86 24.02
CA ALA A 165 20.00 4.25 24.75
C ALA A 165 19.55 3.48 26.02
N ASN A 166 18.32 3.68 26.49
CA ASN A 166 17.73 3.04 27.65
C ASN A 166 16.72 1.94 27.26
N ASN A 167 16.73 1.51 25.99
CA ASN A 167 15.82 0.50 25.44
C ASN A 167 14.33 0.92 25.50
N GLN A 168 14.05 2.24 25.51
CA GLN A 168 12.69 2.76 25.44
C GLN A 168 12.31 3.05 24.00
N PRO A 169 11.04 2.78 23.59
CA PRO A 169 10.58 3.09 22.26
C PRO A 169 10.75 4.58 21.91
N LEU A 170 11.38 4.87 20.79
CA LEU A 170 11.42 6.23 20.27
C LEU A 170 10.02 6.71 19.86
N PRO A 171 9.77 8.02 19.88
CA PRO A 171 8.49 8.56 19.44
C PRO A 171 8.19 8.15 18.00
N GLN A 172 6.92 7.86 17.75
CA GLN A 172 6.45 7.50 16.42
C GLN A 172 6.75 8.62 15.43
N THR A 173 7.47 8.30 14.37
CA THR A 173 7.88 9.27 13.34
C THR A 173 7.01 9.17 12.08
N VAL A 174 6.07 8.24 12.04
CA VAL A 174 5.08 8.16 10.96
C VAL A 174 3.83 8.91 11.39
N LEU A 175 3.54 10.01 10.73
CA LEU A 175 2.44 10.92 11.03
C LEU A 175 1.51 11.00 9.81
N PRO A 176 0.64 10.00 9.59
CA PRO A 176 -0.21 9.97 8.41
C PRO A 176 -1.34 10.99 8.50
N VAL A 177 -1.74 11.48 7.35
CA VAL A 177 -2.98 12.24 7.15
C VAL A 177 -3.95 11.32 6.42
N CYS A 178 -4.99 10.85 7.12
CA CYS A 178 -6.00 9.95 6.56
C CYS A 178 -7.36 10.66 6.61
N LYS A 179 -7.93 11.01 5.45
CA LYS A 179 -9.21 11.74 5.39
C LYS A 179 -10.14 11.18 4.32
N ASN A 180 -11.41 11.13 4.64
CA ASN A 180 -12.48 10.74 3.72
C ASN A 180 -12.23 9.37 3.04
N ASN A 181 -11.56 8.45 3.70
CA ASN A 181 -11.36 7.12 3.16
C ASN A 181 -12.54 6.23 3.55
N LEU A 182 -12.88 5.30 2.65
CA LEU A 182 -13.80 4.21 2.92
C LEU A 182 -13.01 2.92 3.13
N TYR A 183 -13.41 2.12 4.11
CA TYR A 183 -12.71 0.89 4.45
C TYR A 183 -13.67 -0.16 5.02
N VAL A 184 -13.37 -1.44 4.85
CA VAL A 184 -14.24 -2.54 5.36
C VAL A 184 -13.92 -2.87 6.80
N ALA A 185 -12.67 -3.09 7.10
CA ALA A 185 -12.21 -3.34 8.44
C ALA A 185 -10.90 -2.58 8.65
N ALA A 186 -10.77 -1.89 9.73
CA ALA A 186 -9.54 -1.24 10.12
C ALA A 186 -9.06 -1.86 11.41
N SER A 187 -7.82 -2.30 11.41
CA SER A 187 -7.09 -2.33 12.64
C SER A 187 -6.63 -0.92 12.93
N ASP A 188 -6.86 -0.49 14.12
CA ASP A 188 -6.23 0.62 14.81
C ASP A 188 -6.25 2.02 14.20
N GLY A 189 -6.63 2.98 14.98
CA GLY A 189 -6.20 4.38 15.09
C GLY A 189 -5.91 5.18 13.82
N PHE A 190 -5.61 4.49 12.72
CA PHE A 190 -5.29 5.07 11.43
C PHE A 190 -6.43 5.86 10.81
N PHE A 191 -7.62 5.31 10.92
CA PHE A 191 -8.84 5.91 10.45
C PHE A 191 -9.61 6.60 11.58
N ALA A 192 -8.94 6.93 12.66
CA ALA A 192 -9.53 7.62 13.82
C ALA A 192 -10.04 9.02 13.51
N ASP A 193 -9.61 9.64 12.40
CA ASP A 193 -10.25 10.86 11.91
C ASP A 193 -11.69 10.53 11.49
N GLY A 194 -12.67 11.19 12.10
CA GLY A 194 -14.09 10.96 11.89
C GLY A 194 -14.61 11.19 10.46
N SER A 195 -13.76 11.67 9.56
CA SER A 195 -14.07 11.77 8.12
C SER A 195 -13.90 10.44 7.39
N ASN A 196 -13.18 9.47 7.97
CA ASN A 196 -13.05 8.13 7.42
C ASN A 196 -14.26 7.27 7.85
N LYS A 197 -14.74 6.41 6.97
CA LYS A 197 -15.94 5.61 7.22
C LYS A 197 -15.71 4.14 6.98
N ALA A 198 -16.07 3.33 7.96
CA ALA A 198 -16.25 1.91 7.75
C ALA A 198 -17.48 1.68 6.86
N VAL A 199 -17.36 0.76 5.91
CA VAL A 199 -18.44 0.32 5.04
C VAL A 199 -18.68 -1.16 5.25
N ASN A 200 -19.94 -1.57 5.24
CA ASN A 200 -20.34 -2.96 5.31
C ASN A 200 -20.68 -3.45 3.91
N PHE A 201 -19.91 -4.39 3.39
CA PHE A 201 -20.12 -4.90 2.02
C PHE A 201 -21.24 -5.91 1.92
N ASP A 202 -21.74 -6.42 3.03
CA ASP A 202 -22.88 -7.38 3.01
C ASP A 202 -24.18 -6.78 2.48
N SER A 203 -24.30 -5.46 2.50
CA SER A 203 -25.53 -4.79 2.07
C SER A 203 -25.39 -3.99 0.78
N ASP A 204 -24.19 -3.55 0.44
CA ASP A 204 -23.97 -2.64 -0.68
C ASP A 204 -22.83 -3.16 -1.54
N VAL A 205 -23.16 -3.99 -2.50
CA VAL A 205 -22.17 -4.56 -3.42
C VAL A 205 -21.52 -3.43 -4.22
N ILE A 206 -20.44 -2.91 -3.70
CA ILE A 206 -19.62 -1.90 -4.40
C ILE A 206 -18.93 -2.55 -5.61
N PHE A 207 -18.65 -3.83 -5.52
CA PHE A 207 -18.11 -4.66 -6.59
C PHE A 207 -19.05 -5.82 -6.85
N ALA A 208 -20.16 -5.56 -7.55
CA ALA A 208 -20.98 -6.66 -8.03
C ALA A 208 -20.17 -7.50 -9.00
N ALA A 209 -19.87 -8.72 -8.61
CA ALA A 209 -19.51 -9.73 -9.57
C ALA A 209 -20.68 -9.86 -10.55
N THR A 210 -20.52 -9.31 -11.72
CA THR A 210 -21.47 -9.52 -12.81
C THR A 210 -20.80 -10.41 -13.83
N GLU A 211 -21.59 -11.20 -14.55
CA GLU A 211 -21.08 -12.03 -15.63
C GLU A 211 -20.27 -11.24 -16.69
N GLN A 212 -20.28 -9.92 -16.60
CA GLN A 212 -19.58 -9.00 -17.49
C GLN A 212 -18.44 -8.25 -16.79
N ASN A 213 -18.21 -8.49 -15.52
CA ASN A 213 -17.10 -7.89 -14.82
C ASN A 213 -15.82 -8.61 -15.22
N PRO A 214 -14.84 -7.94 -15.85
CA PRO A 214 -13.56 -8.58 -16.21
C PRO A 214 -12.78 -9.08 -15.00
N TRP A 215 -13.16 -8.67 -13.80
CA TRP A 215 -12.64 -9.14 -12.51
C TRP A 215 -13.27 -10.43 -12.03
N ASP A 216 -14.41 -10.80 -12.63
CA ASP A 216 -15.12 -12.06 -12.37
C ASP A 216 -14.54 -13.21 -13.23
N GLY A 217 -13.26 -13.19 -13.43
CA GLY A 217 -12.54 -14.11 -14.32
C GLY A 217 -12.51 -15.56 -13.90
N GLY A 218 -13.39 -15.98 -12.99
CA GLY A 218 -13.42 -17.35 -12.51
C GLY A 218 -12.16 -17.74 -11.73
N ASP A 219 -11.36 -16.77 -11.34
CA ASP A 219 -10.19 -17.05 -10.53
C ASP A 219 -10.63 -17.35 -9.09
N VAL A 220 -10.14 -18.43 -8.58
CA VAL A 220 -10.49 -18.97 -7.25
C VAL A 220 -10.22 -17.95 -6.13
N SER A 221 -9.30 -17.02 -6.33
CA SER A 221 -9.02 -15.96 -5.38
C SER A 221 -10.17 -15.00 -5.18
N TYR A 222 -11.06 -14.85 -6.16
CA TYR A 222 -12.23 -13.97 -6.06
C TYR A 222 -13.47 -14.65 -5.50
N ASN A 223 -13.58 -15.95 -5.65
CA ASN A 223 -14.69 -16.71 -5.06
C ASN A 223 -14.65 -16.70 -3.54
N HIS A 224 -13.57 -16.27 -2.96
CA HIS A 224 -13.46 -16.06 -1.52
C HIS A 224 -14.35 -14.92 -1.02
N GLN A 225 -14.69 -14.02 -1.92
CA GLN A 225 -15.37 -12.77 -1.60
C GLN A 225 -16.89 -12.91 -1.64
N THR A 226 -17.39 -13.90 -2.37
CA THR A 226 -18.83 -14.14 -2.53
C THR A 226 -19.39 -15.19 -1.59
N SER A 227 -18.57 -15.77 -0.74
CA SER A 227 -18.95 -16.85 0.17
C SER A 227 -19.05 -16.43 1.64
N VAL A 228 -19.20 -15.14 1.89
CA VAL A 228 -19.48 -14.64 3.24
C VAL A 228 -20.94 -14.25 3.34
#